data_2c12bb502681528c878151d3ef68095e
#
_entry.id   2c12bb502681528c878151d3ef68095e
#
_cell.length_a   1.000
_cell.length_b   1.000
_cell.length_c   1.000
_cell.angle_alpha   90.00
_cell.angle_beta   90.00
_cell.angle_gamma   90.00
#
_symmetry.space_group_name_H-M   'P 1'
#
loop_
_entity.id
_entity.type
_entity.pdbx_description
1 polymer ?
#
loop_
_entity_poly.entity_id
_entity_poly.type
_entity_poly.pdbx_seq_one_letter_code
_entity_poly.pdbx_strand_id
1 'polypeptide(L)'
;MKFGIHNPSWLFGTEPDGIFDAVKAKAQWAEEHGFTWFSVMDHLIQIGNVGAPDEPFMEGWTILTALAAVTRRIRLATLVSSVHYRNPTHLAKIAVGVDQISRGRLTFGIGAGWFEGEYKQYGWEFPPRPAVRIRQMEEAVRLILALWTEKRTTFQGKYFHAQDAILEPKPVQKPHPPVMIGGGGEQLTLRTVARLADACNVGGTPEMVRHKFEVLRRHCEAQGRNYDEIERTNVISFVLARDEAALAAKRRRLAVPEQFYGVAGTVAQVTDVVGQYRDAGVQLLISSAYRNDTETLELLAADVMPGFAG
;
A
#
# COMPACT_ATOMS: atom_id res chain seq x y z
N MET A 1 -11.70 13.99 1.29
CA MET A 1 -10.83 12.86 0.83
C MET A 1 -9.60 12.77 1.72
N LYS A 2 -9.15 11.56 2.09
CA LYS A 2 -7.92 11.36 2.89
C LYS A 2 -6.68 11.32 2.00
N PHE A 3 -5.53 11.64 2.60
CA PHE A 3 -4.22 11.56 1.94
C PHE A 3 -3.27 10.67 2.71
N GLY A 4 -2.44 9.93 1.97
CA GLY A 4 -1.40 9.06 2.50
C GLY A 4 -0.08 9.25 1.79
N ILE A 5 0.99 8.75 2.40
CA ILE A 5 2.32 8.65 1.79
C ILE A 5 2.68 7.18 1.61
N HIS A 6 3.15 6.84 0.41
CA HIS A 6 3.87 5.60 0.13
C HIS A 6 5.35 5.88 0.02
N ASN A 7 6.18 5.08 0.71
CA ASN A 7 7.64 5.19 0.63
C ASN A 7 8.21 4.03 -0.22
N PRO A 8 8.43 4.24 -1.53
CA PRO A 8 8.91 3.18 -2.42
C PRO A 8 10.45 3.13 -2.52
N SER A 9 11.16 4.13 -2.04
CA SER A 9 12.63 4.23 -2.14
C SER A 9 13.24 4.47 -0.77
N TRP A 10 14.40 3.86 -0.54
CA TRP A 10 15.20 3.98 0.68
C TRP A 10 16.40 4.91 0.49
N LEU A 11 16.52 5.55 -0.68
CA LEU A 11 17.55 6.54 -0.94
C LEU A 11 17.10 7.90 -0.40
N PHE A 12 17.68 8.30 0.73
CA PHE A 12 17.43 9.58 1.38
C PHE A 12 18.64 10.53 1.32
N GLY A 13 19.70 10.15 0.59
CA GLY A 13 20.96 10.88 0.57
C GLY A 13 21.78 10.70 1.85
N THR A 14 21.53 9.61 2.60
CA THR A 14 22.25 9.22 3.82
C THR A 14 23.04 7.93 3.57
N GLU A 15 24.01 7.67 4.45
CA GLU A 15 24.60 6.32 4.53
C GLU A 15 23.55 5.29 4.98
N PRO A 16 23.76 3.98 4.72
CA PRO A 16 22.77 2.94 5.03
C PRO A 16 22.31 2.90 6.50
N ASP A 17 23.17 3.23 7.45
CA ASP A 17 22.85 3.28 8.89
C ASP A 17 21.93 4.46 9.26
N GLY A 18 21.84 5.50 8.41
CA GLY A 18 20.95 6.64 8.55
C GLY A 18 19.54 6.44 7.96
N ILE A 19 19.29 5.34 7.24
CA ILE A 19 18.00 5.11 6.51
C ILE A 19 16.81 5.11 7.48
N PHE A 20 16.93 4.44 8.62
CA PHE A 20 15.84 4.38 9.58
C PHE A 20 15.47 5.75 10.13
N ASP A 21 16.46 6.58 10.48
CA ASP A 21 16.20 7.93 10.99
C ASP A 21 15.53 8.80 9.92
N ALA A 22 15.92 8.67 8.65
CA ALA A 22 15.31 9.41 7.56
C ALA A 22 13.84 9.00 7.31
N VAL A 23 13.54 7.70 7.26
CA VAL A 23 12.15 7.23 7.08
C VAL A 23 11.27 7.52 8.29
N LYS A 24 11.83 7.44 9.51
CA LYS A 24 11.16 7.84 10.75
C LYS A 24 10.78 9.33 10.69
N ALA A 25 11.74 10.19 10.37
CA ALA A 25 11.50 11.62 10.24
C ALA A 25 10.40 11.92 9.19
N LYS A 26 10.43 11.24 8.03
CA LYS A 26 9.40 11.38 7.00
C LYS A 26 8.02 10.94 7.49
N ALA A 27 7.93 9.82 8.22
CA ALA A 27 6.65 9.33 8.75
C ALA A 27 6.07 10.24 9.84
N GLN A 28 6.92 10.78 10.73
CA GLN A 28 6.53 11.73 11.76
C GLN A 28 6.10 13.07 11.14
N TRP A 29 6.87 13.56 10.17
CA TRP A 29 6.51 14.76 9.41
C TRP A 29 5.15 14.58 8.72
N ALA A 30 4.90 13.44 8.07
CA ALA A 30 3.61 13.13 7.44
C ALA A 30 2.46 13.18 8.46
N GLU A 31 2.66 12.60 9.64
CA GLU A 31 1.68 12.62 10.74
C GLU A 31 1.35 14.03 11.24
N GLU A 32 2.35 14.91 11.26
CA GLU A 32 2.22 16.32 11.68
C GLU A 32 1.55 17.19 10.62
N HIS A 33 1.69 16.84 9.32
CA HIS A 33 1.18 17.61 8.20
C HIS A 33 -0.13 17.07 7.60
N GLY A 34 -0.91 16.31 8.39
CA GLY A 34 -2.28 15.93 8.04
C GLY A 34 -2.43 14.70 7.16
N PHE A 35 -1.33 13.99 6.86
CA PHE A 35 -1.44 12.69 6.23
C PHE A 35 -1.96 11.65 7.22
N THR A 36 -2.92 10.85 6.79
CA THR A 36 -3.58 9.85 7.66
C THR A 36 -3.01 8.44 7.49
N TRP A 37 -2.12 8.26 6.51
CA TRP A 37 -1.59 6.96 6.10
C TRP A 37 -0.12 7.05 5.72
N PHE A 38 0.67 6.05 6.14
CA PHE A 38 2.04 5.85 5.69
C PHE A 38 2.27 4.38 5.35
N SER A 39 2.80 4.10 4.19
CA SER A 39 3.08 2.73 3.76
C SER A 39 4.48 2.57 3.17
N VAL A 40 4.98 1.34 3.25
CA VAL A 40 6.25 0.93 2.66
C VAL A 40 6.02 -0.21 1.68
N MET A 41 6.95 -0.42 0.74
CA MET A 41 6.96 -1.63 -0.08
C MET A 41 7.39 -2.83 0.77
N ASP A 42 6.86 -3.99 0.43
CA ASP A 42 7.33 -5.27 0.97
C ASP A 42 8.04 -6.06 -0.14
N HIS A 43 9.18 -5.56 -0.54
CA HIS A 43 10.16 -6.18 -1.42
C HIS A 43 11.45 -6.46 -0.65
N LEU A 44 12.39 -7.17 -1.25
CA LEU A 44 13.71 -7.48 -0.68
C LEU A 44 14.83 -6.79 -1.45
N ILE A 45 14.54 -6.35 -2.66
CA ILE A 45 15.40 -5.57 -3.54
C ILE A 45 14.59 -4.45 -4.19
N GLN A 46 15.26 -3.43 -4.71
CA GLN A 46 14.59 -2.35 -5.40
C GLN A 46 14.00 -2.82 -6.74
N ILE A 47 12.82 -2.33 -7.06
CA ILE A 47 12.15 -2.59 -8.35
C ILE A 47 12.62 -1.59 -9.41
N GLY A 48 12.88 -2.09 -10.62
CA GLY A 48 13.58 -1.33 -11.66
C GLY A 48 12.90 -0.05 -12.16
N ASN A 49 11.60 0.15 -11.91
CA ASN A 49 10.91 1.40 -12.23
C ASN A 49 11.03 2.46 -11.11
N VAL A 50 11.61 2.13 -9.96
CA VAL A 50 11.86 3.04 -8.84
C VAL A 50 13.36 3.35 -8.72
N GLY A 51 14.21 2.32 -8.81
CA GLY A 51 15.65 2.48 -8.69
C GLY A 51 16.43 1.24 -9.13
N ALA A 52 17.75 1.23 -8.90
CA ALA A 52 18.61 0.10 -9.22
C ALA A 52 18.37 -1.06 -8.23
N PRO A 53 18.44 -2.33 -8.67
CA PRO A 53 18.16 -3.48 -7.80
C PRO A 53 19.10 -3.63 -6.60
N ASP A 54 20.29 -3.07 -6.68
CA ASP A 54 21.34 -3.09 -5.65
C ASP A 54 21.32 -1.86 -4.73
N GLU A 55 20.34 -0.97 -4.88
CA GLU A 55 20.12 0.10 -3.91
C GLU A 55 19.79 -0.46 -2.54
N PRO A 56 20.23 0.19 -1.44
CA PRO A 56 19.85 -0.20 -0.09
C PRO A 56 18.35 -0.36 0.04
N PHE A 57 17.91 -1.50 0.56
CA PHE A 57 16.49 -1.80 0.72
C PHE A 57 16.22 -2.44 2.08
N MET A 58 15.28 -1.88 2.83
CA MET A 58 14.91 -2.36 4.16
C MET A 58 13.68 -3.26 4.06
N GLU A 59 13.69 -4.37 4.78
CA GLU A 59 12.58 -5.32 4.82
C GLU A 59 11.30 -4.65 5.39
N GLY A 60 10.19 -4.79 4.66
CA GLY A 60 8.99 -4.00 4.87
C GLY A 60 8.37 -4.13 6.26
N TRP A 61 8.21 -5.33 6.79
CA TRP A 61 7.59 -5.56 8.11
C TRP A 61 8.51 -5.17 9.27
N THR A 62 9.82 -5.34 9.11
CA THR A 62 10.82 -4.87 10.08
C THR A 62 10.72 -3.36 10.27
N ILE A 63 10.72 -2.61 9.17
CA ILE A 63 10.59 -1.14 9.22
C ILE A 63 9.22 -0.72 9.71
N LEU A 64 8.16 -1.39 9.26
CA LEU A 64 6.80 -1.06 9.68
C LEU A 64 6.62 -1.22 11.20
N THR A 65 7.25 -2.26 11.77
CA THR A 65 7.28 -2.49 13.23
C THR A 65 7.98 -1.34 13.97
N ALA A 66 9.13 -0.91 13.46
CA ALA A 66 9.88 0.19 14.05
C ALA A 66 9.09 1.53 13.94
N LEU A 67 8.46 1.80 12.79
CA LEU A 67 7.59 2.97 12.62
C LEU A 67 6.37 2.93 13.55
N ALA A 68 5.81 1.76 13.81
CA ALA A 68 4.70 1.60 14.75
C ALA A 68 5.05 2.08 16.16
N ALA A 69 6.29 1.89 16.59
CA ALA A 69 6.79 2.31 17.89
C ALA A 69 7.05 3.82 18.01
N VAL A 70 7.36 4.50 16.90
CA VAL A 70 7.81 5.91 16.89
C VAL A 70 6.78 6.90 16.33
N THR A 71 5.65 6.42 15.82
CA THR A 71 4.49 7.22 15.39
C THR A 71 3.32 7.04 16.37
N ARG A 72 2.29 7.89 16.30
CA ARG A 72 1.20 7.89 17.27
C ARG A 72 -0.21 7.84 16.68
N ARG A 73 -0.46 8.45 15.53
CA ARG A 73 -1.79 8.63 14.91
C ARG A 73 -1.90 8.03 13.52
N ILE A 74 -0.84 8.18 12.71
CA ILE A 74 -0.83 7.78 11.30
C ILE A 74 -1.04 6.26 11.18
N ARG A 75 -1.91 5.84 10.27
CA ARG A 75 -2.09 4.42 9.94
C ARG A 75 -0.88 3.90 9.18
N LEU A 76 -0.53 2.67 9.42
CA LEU A 76 0.66 2.03 8.87
C LEU A 76 0.28 0.81 8.03
N ALA A 77 0.92 0.63 6.88
CA ALA A 77 0.68 -0.51 6.01
C ALA A 77 1.91 -0.94 5.21
N THR A 78 1.95 -2.19 4.81
CA THR A 78 2.66 -2.56 3.58
C THR A 78 1.76 -2.29 2.38
N LEU A 79 2.30 -1.80 1.27
CA LEU A 79 1.55 -1.58 0.03
C LEU A 79 2.30 -2.23 -1.14
N VAL A 80 2.12 -3.52 -1.37
CA VAL A 80 1.45 -4.52 -0.53
C VAL A 80 2.36 -5.73 -0.37
N SER A 81 2.18 -6.52 0.69
CA SER A 81 2.92 -7.77 0.87
C SER A 81 2.56 -8.79 -0.19
N SER A 82 3.54 -9.46 -0.79
CA SER A 82 3.27 -10.64 -1.61
C SER A 82 2.91 -11.84 -0.73
N VAL A 83 1.84 -12.55 -1.11
CA VAL A 83 1.37 -13.74 -0.40
C VAL A 83 2.42 -14.85 -0.28
N HIS A 84 3.43 -14.85 -1.15
CA HIS A 84 4.45 -15.91 -1.20
C HIS A 84 5.74 -15.61 -0.44
N TYR A 85 5.95 -14.36 0.03
CA TYR A 85 7.21 -14.02 0.73
C TYR A 85 7.28 -14.62 2.13
N ARG A 86 6.14 -14.98 2.72
CA ARG A 86 6.05 -15.59 4.06
C ARG A 86 4.91 -16.60 4.09
N ASN A 87 5.06 -17.62 4.94
CA ASN A 87 3.92 -18.47 5.23
C ASN A 87 2.77 -17.62 5.82
N PRO A 88 1.51 -17.76 5.36
CA PRO A 88 0.41 -16.94 5.83
C PRO A 88 0.19 -16.96 7.35
N THR A 89 0.44 -18.07 8.01
CA THR A 89 0.31 -18.16 9.48
C THR A 89 1.37 -17.35 10.20
N HIS A 90 2.59 -17.34 9.66
CA HIS A 90 3.68 -16.51 10.18
C HIS A 90 3.41 -15.02 9.90
N LEU A 91 2.95 -14.69 8.69
CA LEU A 91 2.58 -13.33 8.33
C LEU A 91 1.44 -12.79 9.21
N ALA A 92 0.43 -13.62 9.50
CA ALA A 92 -0.64 -13.29 10.44
C ALA A 92 -0.10 -12.92 11.83
N LYS A 93 0.92 -13.66 12.30
CA LYS A 93 1.55 -13.40 13.61
C LYS A 93 2.37 -12.11 13.62
N ILE A 94 3.13 -11.82 12.57
CA ILE A 94 3.86 -10.58 12.39
C ILE A 94 2.90 -9.39 12.39
N ALA A 95 1.82 -9.46 11.61
CA ALA A 95 0.82 -8.42 11.51
C ALA A 95 0.18 -8.08 12.87
N VAL A 96 -0.12 -9.09 13.68
CA VAL A 96 -0.61 -8.87 15.06
C VAL A 96 0.42 -8.13 15.90
N GLY A 97 1.71 -8.45 15.76
CA GLY A 97 2.78 -7.73 16.45
C GLY A 97 2.76 -6.23 16.13
N VAL A 98 2.66 -5.89 14.86
CA VAL A 98 2.57 -4.49 14.40
C VAL A 98 1.28 -3.84 14.90
N ASP A 99 0.14 -4.54 14.86
CA ASP A 99 -1.14 -4.02 15.33
C ASP A 99 -1.11 -3.71 16.85
N GLN A 100 -0.52 -4.60 17.64
CA GLN A 100 -0.32 -4.40 19.08
C GLN A 100 0.61 -3.20 19.37
N ILE A 101 1.79 -3.14 18.72
CA ILE A 101 2.77 -2.07 18.93
C ILE A 101 2.20 -0.72 18.49
N SER A 102 1.50 -0.68 17.37
CA SER A 102 0.86 0.52 16.86
C SER A 102 -0.42 0.92 17.61
N ARG A 103 -0.93 0.10 18.52
CA ARG A 103 -2.21 0.29 19.22
C ARG A 103 -3.40 0.40 18.25
N GLY A 104 -3.46 -0.53 17.27
CA GLY A 104 -4.58 -0.64 16.35
C GLY A 104 -4.51 0.30 15.13
N ARG A 105 -3.31 0.66 14.66
CA ARG A 105 -3.15 1.50 13.47
C ARG A 105 -2.73 0.74 12.21
N LEU A 106 -2.56 -0.58 12.28
CA LEU A 106 -2.23 -1.39 11.12
C LEU A 106 -3.39 -1.43 10.12
N THR A 107 -3.10 -1.30 8.85
CA THR A 107 -3.88 -1.87 7.75
C THR A 107 -3.04 -2.94 7.08
N PHE A 108 -3.58 -4.13 6.97
CA PHE A 108 -2.89 -5.29 6.41
C PHE A 108 -2.99 -5.29 4.89
N GLY A 109 -1.94 -4.83 4.22
CA GLY A 109 -1.89 -4.82 2.75
C GLY A 109 -1.34 -6.12 2.19
N ILE A 110 -2.07 -6.77 1.28
CA ILE A 110 -1.67 -8.04 0.64
C ILE A 110 -1.95 -8.02 -0.87
N GLY A 111 -1.12 -8.71 -1.63
CA GLY A 111 -1.25 -8.88 -3.08
C GLY A 111 -0.80 -10.26 -3.55
N ALA A 112 -1.08 -10.57 -4.80
CA ALA A 112 -0.76 -11.87 -5.40
C ALA A 112 0.72 -12.05 -5.78
N GLY A 113 1.55 -11.00 -5.66
CA GLY A 113 2.93 -11.02 -6.14
C GLY A 113 3.05 -10.90 -7.66
N TRP A 114 4.13 -10.28 -8.13
CA TRP A 114 4.34 -10.04 -9.55
C TRP A 114 5.81 -10.04 -9.97
N PHE A 115 6.73 -9.67 -9.10
CA PHE A 115 8.15 -9.46 -9.43
C PHE A 115 8.93 -10.78 -9.39
N GLU A 116 8.80 -11.59 -10.45
CA GLU A 116 9.42 -12.91 -10.59
C GLU A 116 10.94 -12.90 -10.38
N GLY A 117 11.63 -11.81 -10.77
CA GLY A 117 13.07 -11.67 -10.61
C GLY A 117 13.54 -11.80 -9.17
N GLU A 118 12.79 -11.25 -8.23
CA GLU A 118 13.06 -11.32 -6.79
C GLU A 118 12.91 -12.75 -6.25
N TYR A 119 11.85 -13.45 -6.65
CA TYR A 119 11.66 -14.85 -6.28
C TYR A 119 12.83 -15.73 -6.74
N LYS A 120 13.30 -15.53 -7.97
CA LYS A 120 14.47 -16.26 -8.51
C LYS A 120 15.74 -15.98 -7.72
N GLN A 121 16.00 -14.71 -7.36
CA GLN A 121 17.20 -14.32 -6.60
C GLN A 121 17.20 -14.92 -5.19
N TYR A 122 16.03 -15.04 -4.56
CA TYR A 122 15.91 -15.60 -3.22
C TYR A 122 15.61 -17.11 -3.19
N GLY A 123 15.60 -17.77 -4.35
CA GLY A 123 15.36 -19.21 -4.45
C GLY A 123 13.93 -19.63 -4.11
N TRP A 124 12.95 -18.74 -4.28
CA TRP A 124 11.56 -19.02 -4.00
C TRP A 124 10.80 -19.44 -5.25
N GLU A 125 9.79 -20.30 -5.05
CA GLU A 125 8.89 -20.67 -6.11
C GLU A 125 7.99 -19.49 -6.51
N PHE A 126 7.93 -19.22 -7.82
CA PHE A 126 7.00 -18.25 -8.40
C PHE A 126 5.96 -18.97 -9.23
N PRO A 127 4.70 -19.09 -8.79
CA PRO A 127 3.66 -19.68 -9.59
C PRO A 127 3.41 -18.84 -10.86
N PRO A 128 3.65 -19.39 -12.07
CA PRO A 128 3.70 -18.57 -13.30
C PRO A 128 2.34 -18.00 -13.71
N ARG A 129 1.24 -18.67 -13.30
CA ARG A 129 -0.12 -18.27 -13.67
C ARG A 129 -0.69 -17.26 -12.66
N PRO A 130 -0.98 -16.01 -13.07
CA PRO A 130 -1.57 -15.01 -12.17
C PRO A 130 -2.83 -15.50 -11.45
N ALA A 131 -3.69 -16.24 -12.14
CA ALA A 131 -4.89 -16.81 -11.54
C ALA A 131 -4.61 -17.77 -10.37
N VAL A 132 -3.49 -18.50 -10.41
CA VAL A 132 -3.07 -19.37 -9.29
C VAL A 132 -2.64 -18.51 -8.11
N ARG A 133 -1.79 -17.50 -8.33
CA ARG A 133 -1.32 -16.60 -7.27
C ARG A 133 -2.47 -15.86 -6.59
N ILE A 134 -3.47 -15.40 -7.38
CA ILE A 134 -4.66 -14.73 -6.80
C ILE A 134 -5.48 -15.69 -5.95
N ARG A 135 -5.64 -16.96 -6.35
CA ARG A 135 -6.34 -17.97 -5.53
C ARG A 135 -5.56 -18.30 -4.26
N GLN A 136 -4.24 -18.37 -4.33
CA GLN A 136 -3.38 -18.53 -3.15
C GLN A 136 -3.54 -17.36 -2.21
N MET A 137 -3.56 -16.12 -2.72
CA MET A 137 -3.82 -14.92 -1.93
C MET A 137 -5.21 -14.96 -1.27
N GLU A 138 -6.27 -15.33 -2.01
CA GLU A 138 -7.62 -15.46 -1.46
C GLU A 138 -7.67 -16.48 -0.32
N GLU A 139 -7.02 -17.63 -0.50
CA GLU A 139 -6.97 -18.68 0.53
C GLU A 139 -6.15 -18.26 1.74
N ALA A 140 -5.00 -17.59 1.52
CA ALA A 140 -4.17 -17.03 2.59
C ALA A 140 -4.93 -16.01 3.43
N VAL A 141 -5.67 -15.11 2.80
CA VAL A 141 -6.48 -14.10 3.52
C VAL A 141 -7.53 -14.79 4.40
N ARG A 142 -8.22 -15.82 3.90
CA ARG A 142 -9.18 -16.57 4.72
C ARG A 142 -8.55 -17.24 5.93
N LEU A 143 -7.39 -17.87 5.76
CA LEU A 143 -6.64 -18.47 6.87
C LEU A 143 -6.19 -17.42 7.88
N ILE A 144 -5.69 -16.28 7.42
CA ILE A 144 -5.25 -15.17 8.27
C ILE A 144 -6.43 -14.62 9.09
N LEU A 145 -7.58 -14.39 8.45
CA LEU A 145 -8.79 -13.91 9.13
C LEU A 145 -9.28 -14.91 10.20
N ALA A 146 -9.27 -16.19 9.90
CA ALA A 146 -9.61 -17.25 10.87
C ALA A 146 -8.66 -17.21 12.09
N LEU A 147 -7.34 -17.15 11.85
CA LEU A 147 -6.34 -17.04 12.92
C LEU A 147 -6.52 -15.81 13.81
N TRP A 148 -6.95 -14.68 13.25
CA TRP A 148 -7.16 -13.45 14.00
C TRP A 148 -8.45 -13.44 14.83
N THR A 149 -9.47 -14.20 14.41
CA THR A 149 -10.81 -14.13 15.00
C THR A 149 -11.19 -15.36 15.83
N GLU A 150 -10.70 -16.54 15.47
CA GLU A 150 -11.03 -17.79 16.14
C GLU A 150 -10.06 -18.08 17.31
N LYS A 151 -10.57 -18.71 18.36
CA LYS A 151 -9.75 -19.16 19.50
C LYS A 151 -8.73 -20.22 19.10
N ARG A 152 -9.13 -21.13 18.24
CA ARG A 152 -8.32 -22.19 17.63
C ARG A 152 -8.75 -22.34 16.17
N THR A 153 -7.81 -22.43 15.28
CA THR A 153 -8.07 -22.48 13.84
C THR A 153 -7.62 -23.81 13.27
N THR A 154 -8.57 -24.54 12.69
CA THR A 154 -8.27 -25.67 11.80
C THR A 154 -8.72 -25.31 10.39
N PHE A 155 -7.78 -25.25 9.47
CA PHE A 155 -8.01 -24.84 8.10
C PHE A 155 -7.45 -25.89 7.13
N GLN A 156 -8.28 -26.37 6.21
CA GLN A 156 -7.92 -27.36 5.20
C GLN A 156 -8.15 -26.76 3.82
N GLY A 157 -7.17 -25.99 3.35
CA GLY A 157 -7.21 -25.38 2.03
C GLY A 157 -6.54 -26.23 0.97
N LYS A 158 -6.57 -25.74 -0.27
CA LYS A 158 -5.84 -26.36 -1.38
C LYS A 158 -4.33 -26.05 -1.31
N TYR A 159 -3.96 -24.92 -0.79
CA TYR A 159 -2.58 -24.37 -0.80
C TYR A 159 -2.00 -24.25 0.61
N PHE A 160 -2.86 -23.99 1.59
CA PHE A 160 -2.44 -23.74 2.97
C PHE A 160 -3.24 -24.58 3.95
N HIS A 161 -2.59 -25.01 5.03
CA HIS A 161 -3.21 -25.81 6.06
C HIS A 161 -2.83 -25.31 7.45
N ALA A 162 -3.74 -25.43 8.40
CA ALA A 162 -3.47 -25.24 9.82
C ALA A 162 -4.30 -26.26 10.62
N GLN A 163 -3.74 -26.76 11.71
CA GLN A 163 -4.41 -27.73 12.57
C GLN A 163 -4.36 -27.25 14.01
N ASP A 164 -5.52 -27.00 14.60
CA ASP A 164 -5.69 -26.56 15.99
C ASP A 164 -4.74 -25.39 16.36
N ALA A 165 -4.50 -24.50 15.40
CA ALA A 165 -3.52 -23.44 15.52
C ALA A 165 -4.00 -22.35 16.49
N ILE A 166 -3.09 -21.89 17.36
CA ILE A 166 -3.31 -20.81 18.32
C ILE A 166 -2.52 -19.60 17.87
N LEU A 167 -3.19 -18.45 17.73
CA LEU A 167 -2.57 -17.18 17.53
C LEU A 167 -2.97 -16.22 18.65
N GLU A 168 -2.06 -16.00 19.59
CA GLU A 168 -2.21 -15.04 20.70
C GLU A 168 -0.96 -14.14 20.81
N PRO A 169 -1.12 -12.84 21.21
CA PRO A 169 -2.40 -12.17 21.45
C PRO A 169 -3.22 -12.02 20.17
N LYS A 170 -4.51 -11.78 20.28
CA LYS A 170 -5.35 -11.39 19.15
C LYS A 170 -5.04 -9.94 18.74
N PRO A 171 -5.38 -9.50 17.50
CA PRO A 171 -5.28 -8.09 17.14
C PRO A 171 -6.00 -7.15 18.11
N VAL A 172 -5.49 -5.94 18.25
CA VAL A 172 -6.15 -4.84 18.99
C VAL A 172 -7.45 -4.45 18.29
N GLN A 173 -7.37 -4.29 16.98
CA GLN A 173 -8.53 -3.95 16.15
C GLN A 173 -9.54 -5.10 16.08
N LYS A 174 -10.83 -4.77 16.15
CA LYS A 174 -11.93 -5.76 16.11
C LYS A 174 -12.84 -5.51 14.92
N PRO A 175 -13.28 -6.55 14.22
CA PRO A 175 -12.94 -7.98 14.45
C PRO A 175 -11.48 -8.33 14.12
N HIS A 176 -10.81 -7.54 13.28
CA HIS A 176 -9.42 -7.70 12.84
C HIS A 176 -8.88 -6.37 12.26
N PRO A 177 -7.57 -6.23 12.03
CA PRO A 177 -7.02 -5.11 11.24
C PRO A 177 -7.66 -5.09 9.85
N PRO A 178 -7.99 -3.91 9.31
CA PRO A 178 -8.52 -3.81 7.94
C PRO A 178 -7.59 -4.49 6.94
N VAL A 179 -8.16 -5.32 6.08
CA VAL A 179 -7.45 -6.02 5.00
C VAL A 179 -7.57 -5.19 3.73
N MET A 180 -6.42 -4.75 3.18
CA MET A 180 -6.35 -4.10 1.89
C MET A 180 -5.78 -5.07 0.86
N ILE A 181 -6.50 -5.28 -0.25
CA ILE A 181 -5.99 -6.04 -1.39
C ILE A 181 -5.53 -5.08 -2.48
N GLY A 182 -4.25 -5.23 -2.90
CA GLY A 182 -3.68 -4.47 -4.01
C GLY A 182 -3.82 -5.19 -5.35
N GLY A 183 -4.15 -4.42 -6.38
CA GLY A 183 -4.25 -4.88 -7.75
C GLY A 183 -5.60 -4.62 -8.41
N GLY A 184 -5.58 -4.43 -9.74
CA GLY A 184 -6.74 -4.04 -10.54
C GLY A 184 -7.31 -5.13 -11.45
N GLY A 185 -6.99 -6.42 -11.22
CA GLY A 185 -7.49 -7.54 -12.02
C GLY A 185 -9.00 -7.72 -11.87
N GLU A 186 -9.76 -7.49 -12.96
CA GLU A 186 -11.22 -7.37 -12.91
C GLU A 186 -11.93 -8.67 -12.54
N GLN A 187 -11.50 -9.80 -13.11
CA GLN A 187 -12.21 -11.06 -12.98
C GLN A 187 -11.96 -11.79 -11.64
N LEU A 188 -10.77 -11.67 -11.11
CA LEU A 188 -10.38 -12.43 -9.91
C LEU A 188 -10.04 -11.50 -8.74
N THR A 189 -9.13 -10.52 -8.93
CA THR A 189 -8.68 -9.67 -7.82
C THR A 189 -9.82 -8.84 -7.24
N LEU A 190 -10.56 -8.08 -8.07
CA LEU A 190 -11.67 -7.26 -7.60
C LEU A 190 -12.83 -8.10 -7.05
N ARG A 191 -13.03 -9.32 -7.57
CA ARG A 191 -13.97 -10.27 -6.96
C ARG A 191 -13.51 -10.73 -5.57
N THR A 192 -12.21 -10.97 -5.37
CA THR A 192 -11.65 -11.32 -4.06
C THR A 192 -11.76 -10.13 -3.09
N VAL A 193 -11.53 -8.89 -3.57
CA VAL A 193 -11.79 -7.67 -2.79
C VAL A 193 -13.22 -7.64 -2.30
N ALA A 194 -14.21 -7.79 -3.19
CA ALA A 194 -15.63 -7.78 -2.85
C ALA A 194 -16.02 -8.85 -1.79
N ARG A 195 -15.27 -9.94 -1.71
CA ARG A 195 -15.55 -11.06 -0.79
C ARG A 195 -14.90 -10.92 0.57
N LEU A 196 -13.68 -10.37 0.63
CA LEU A 196 -12.80 -10.55 1.80
C LEU A 196 -12.13 -9.26 2.28
N ALA A 197 -12.07 -8.18 1.47
CA ALA A 197 -11.29 -7.01 1.82
C ALA A 197 -12.14 -5.89 2.44
N ASP A 198 -11.50 -5.09 3.29
CA ASP A 198 -12.04 -3.85 3.85
C ASP A 198 -11.58 -2.63 3.05
N ALA A 199 -10.53 -2.81 2.23
CA ALA A 199 -10.03 -1.78 1.34
C ALA A 199 -9.46 -2.39 0.06
N CYS A 200 -9.42 -1.60 -1.01
CA CYS A 200 -8.70 -1.95 -2.24
C CYS A 200 -7.73 -0.84 -2.63
N ASN A 201 -6.61 -1.24 -3.23
CA ASN A 201 -5.72 -0.29 -3.91
C ASN A 201 -5.63 -0.64 -5.39
N VAL A 202 -6.06 0.30 -6.23
CA VAL A 202 -5.98 0.19 -7.70
C VAL A 202 -5.11 1.30 -8.26
N GLY A 203 -4.28 0.99 -9.25
CA GLY A 203 -3.50 1.98 -9.99
C GLY A 203 -4.21 2.44 -11.27
N GLY A 204 -3.72 3.51 -11.86
CA GLY A 204 -4.16 4.02 -13.17
C GLY A 204 -4.63 5.46 -13.14
N THR A 205 -5.05 5.97 -14.32
CA THR A 205 -5.63 7.31 -14.46
C THR A 205 -6.99 7.39 -13.76
N PRO A 206 -7.53 8.59 -13.51
CA PRO A 206 -8.86 8.74 -12.90
C PRO A 206 -9.96 7.95 -13.64
N GLU A 207 -9.94 7.90 -14.98
CA GLU A 207 -10.89 7.13 -15.79
C GLU A 207 -10.73 5.62 -15.56
N MET A 208 -9.50 5.13 -15.55
CA MET A 208 -9.21 3.71 -15.27
C MET A 208 -9.68 3.34 -13.86
N VAL A 209 -9.40 4.17 -12.87
CA VAL A 209 -9.79 3.97 -11.47
C VAL A 209 -11.32 3.94 -11.34
N ARG A 210 -12.02 4.89 -11.96
CA ARG A 210 -13.50 4.91 -12.01
C ARG A 210 -14.04 3.59 -12.57
N HIS A 211 -13.52 3.14 -13.70
CA HIS A 211 -13.93 1.87 -14.31
C HIS A 211 -13.68 0.68 -13.36
N LYS A 212 -12.52 0.62 -12.69
CA LYS A 212 -12.23 -0.46 -11.74
C LYS A 212 -13.19 -0.46 -10.55
N PHE A 213 -13.57 0.71 -10.05
CA PHE A 213 -14.55 0.83 -8.96
C PHE A 213 -15.96 0.44 -9.40
N GLU A 214 -16.35 0.69 -10.66
CA GLU A 214 -17.60 0.18 -11.21
C GLU A 214 -17.62 -1.34 -11.33
N VAL A 215 -16.48 -1.96 -11.72
CA VAL A 215 -16.34 -3.42 -11.73
C VAL A 215 -16.43 -3.98 -10.31
N LEU A 216 -15.76 -3.33 -9.34
CA LEU A 216 -15.85 -3.72 -7.93
C LEU A 216 -17.30 -3.64 -7.40
N ARG A 217 -18.02 -2.56 -7.73
CA ARG A 217 -19.45 -2.38 -7.36
C ARG A 217 -20.30 -3.55 -7.85
N ARG A 218 -20.15 -3.92 -9.14
CA ARG A 218 -20.86 -5.09 -9.71
C ARG A 218 -20.53 -6.40 -9.00
N HIS A 219 -19.28 -6.59 -8.59
CA HIS A 219 -18.92 -7.77 -7.79
C HIS A 219 -19.55 -7.75 -6.39
N CYS A 220 -19.65 -6.59 -5.76
CA CYS A 220 -20.32 -6.44 -4.47
C CYS A 220 -21.82 -6.76 -4.60
N GLU A 221 -22.49 -6.19 -5.59
CA GLU A 221 -23.92 -6.47 -5.89
C GLU A 221 -24.16 -7.96 -6.12
N ALA A 222 -23.34 -8.61 -6.93
CA ALA A 222 -23.43 -10.06 -7.19
C ALA A 222 -23.21 -10.94 -5.96
N GLN A 223 -22.66 -10.41 -4.88
CA GLN A 223 -22.36 -11.11 -3.63
C GLN A 223 -23.21 -10.61 -2.45
N GLY A 224 -24.12 -9.68 -2.68
CA GLY A 224 -24.96 -9.09 -1.63
C GLY A 224 -24.15 -8.29 -0.58
N ARG A 225 -22.98 -7.79 -0.95
CA ARG A 225 -22.12 -7.00 -0.05
C ARG A 225 -22.33 -5.50 -0.29
N ASN A 226 -22.36 -4.74 0.79
CA ASN A 226 -22.38 -3.28 0.68
C ASN A 226 -21.03 -2.77 0.14
N TYR A 227 -21.05 -2.13 -1.03
CA TYR A 227 -19.88 -1.54 -1.68
C TYR A 227 -19.22 -0.45 -0.83
N ASP A 228 -19.99 0.31 -0.06
CA ASP A 228 -19.48 1.44 0.73
C ASP A 228 -18.72 1.01 2.00
N GLU A 229 -18.75 -0.26 2.35
CA GLU A 229 -17.88 -0.84 3.38
C GLU A 229 -16.42 -1.01 2.93
N ILE A 230 -16.13 -0.90 1.63
CA ILE A 230 -14.79 -1.07 1.07
C ILE A 230 -14.16 0.30 0.83
N GLU A 231 -13.10 0.63 1.57
CA GLU A 231 -12.33 1.85 1.34
C GLU A 231 -11.61 1.76 -0.01
N ARG A 232 -11.88 2.71 -0.88
CA ARG A 232 -11.36 2.77 -2.24
C ARG A 232 -10.15 3.68 -2.30
N THR A 233 -8.99 3.10 -2.60
CA THR A 233 -7.72 3.81 -2.59
C THR A 233 -7.01 3.74 -3.94
N ASN A 234 -6.17 4.73 -4.20
CA ASN A 234 -5.27 4.76 -5.34
C ASN A 234 -3.87 5.18 -4.87
N VAL A 235 -2.83 4.63 -5.49
CA VAL A 235 -1.45 5.08 -5.29
C VAL A 235 -0.94 5.72 -6.57
N ILE A 236 -0.34 6.91 -6.44
CA ILE A 236 0.23 7.65 -7.57
C ILE A 236 1.48 8.43 -7.15
N SER A 237 2.44 8.52 -8.07
CA SER A 237 3.66 9.31 -7.87
C SER A 237 3.45 10.75 -8.35
N PHE A 238 3.95 11.71 -7.57
CA PHE A 238 3.88 13.12 -7.92
C PHE A 238 5.26 13.76 -8.10
N VAL A 239 5.29 14.74 -9.01
CA VAL A 239 6.34 15.77 -9.12
C VAL A 239 5.62 17.10 -9.17
N LEU A 240 5.72 17.88 -8.10
CA LEU A 240 4.92 19.10 -7.90
C LEU A 240 5.82 20.33 -7.77
N ALA A 241 5.44 21.42 -8.42
CA ALA A 241 6.12 22.69 -8.34
C ALA A 241 5.11 23.85 -8.33
N ARG A 242 5.57 25.06 -7.94
CA ARG A 242 4.69 26.24 -7.84
C ARG A 242 4.27 26.78 -9.20
N ASP A 243 5.17 26.71 -10.18
CA ASP A 243 4.95 27.21 -11.53
C ASP A 243 5.68 26.37 -12.58
N GLU A 244 5.45 26.65 -13.85
CA GLU A 244 6.01 25.91 -14.99
C GLU A 244 7.55 25.99 -15.06
N ALA A 245 8.15 27.13 -14.69
CA ALA A 245 9.60 27.27 -14.72
C ALA A 245 10.27 26.41 -13.63
N ALA A 246 9.71 26.42 -12.43
CA ALA A 246 10.14 25.58 -11.32
C ALA A 246 9.90 24.09 -11.64
N LEU A 247 8.77 23.74 -12.27
CA LEU A 247 8.46 22.38 -12.72
C LEU A 247 9.49 21.87 -13.73
N ALA A 248 9.81 22.68 -14.74
CA ALA A 248 10.81 22.34 -15.75
C ALA A 248 12.21 22.13 -15.12
N ALA A 249 12.60 22.98 -14.18
CA ALA A 249 13.86 22.85 -13.44
C ALA A 249 13.87 21.57 -12.58
N LYS A 250 12.78 21.29 -11.85
CA LYS A 250 12.62 20.09 -11.01
C LYS A 250 12.64 18.82 -11.84
N ARG A 251 11.96 18.78 -12.98
CA ARG A 251 11.98 17.62 -13.90
C ARG A 251 13.40 17.30 -14.37
N ARG A 252 14.21 18.31 -14.70
CA ARG A 252 15.62 18.13 -15.06
C ARG A 252 16.44 17.63 -13.87
N ARG A 253 16.32 18.27 -12.71
CA ARG A 253 17.05 17.90 -11.47
C ARG A 253 16.79 16.46 -11.06
N LEU A 254 15.54 16.04 -11.11
CA LEU A 254 15.12 14.69 -10.72
C LEU A 254 15.24 13.65 -11.84
N ALA A 255 15.67 14.06 -13.05
CA ALA A 255 15.69 13.21 -14.23
C ALA A 255 14.35 12.48 -14.44
N VAL A 256 13.24 13.21 -14.38
CA VAL A 256 11.89 12.66 -14.59
C VAL A 256 11.76 12.21 -16.05
N PRO A 257 11.45 10.93 -16.33
CA PRO A 257 11.35 10.44 -17.70
C PRO A 257 10.18 11.11 -18.45
N GLU A 258 10.26 11.13 -19.78
CA GLU A 258 9.14 11.62 -20.62
C GLU A 258 7.86 10.82 -20.35
N GLN A 259 7.98 9.48 -20.34
CA GLN A 259 6.90 8.57 -19.95
C GLN A 259 6.93 8.36 -18.45
N PHE A 260 6.46 9.35 -17.71
CA PHE A 260 6.34 9.28 -16.25
C PHE A 260 4.99 8.67 -15.86
N TYR A 261 5.02 7.54 -15.16
CA TYR A 261 3.82 6.89 -14.62
C TYR A 261 3.34 7.56 -13.32
N GLY A 262 3.06 8.85 -13.40
CA GLY A 262 2.64 9.68 -12.30
C GLY A 262 2.09 11.00 -12.81
N VAL A 263 1.93 11.95 -11.92
CA VAL A 263 1.50 13.32 -12.24
C VAL A 263 2.63 14.29 -11.97
N ALA A 264 3.13 14.95 -13.02
CA ALA A 264 4.07 16.06 -12.92
C ALA A 264 3.37 17.34 -13.34
N GLY A 265 3.22 18.31 -12.44
CA GLY A 265 2.47 19.53 -12.72
C GLY A 265 2.70 20.62 -11.70
N THR A 266 2.14 21.79 -12.00
CA THR A 266 2.02 22.88 -11.03
C THR A 266 0.99 22.53 -9.95
N VAL A 267 0.96 23.30 -8.85
CA VAL A 267 -0.05 23.15 -7.79
C VAL A 267 -1.46 23.14 -8.37
N ALA A 268 -1.80 24.06 -9.27
CA ALA A 268 -3.13 24.12 -9.88
C ALA A 268 -3.45 22.86 -10.69
N GLN A 269 -2.56 22.43 -11.57
CA GLN A 269 -2.74 21.22 -12.40
C GLN A 269 -2.90 19.95 -11.55
N VAL A 270 -2.07 19.80 -10.50
CA VAL A 270 -2.19 18.66 -9.60
C VAL A 270 -3.47 18.71 -8.78
N THR A 271 -3.91 19.88 -8.34
CA THR A 271 -5.20 20.04 -7.64
C THR A 271 -6.36 19.58 -8.53
N ASP A 272 -6.37 19.94 -9.81
CA ASP A 272 -7.39 19.48 -10.77
C ASP A 272 -7.36 17.95 -10.92
N VAL A 273 -6.18 17.34 -11.06
CA VAL A 273 -6.06 15.88 -11.17
C VAL A 273 -6.49 15.17 -9.88
N VAL A 274 -6.15 15.70 -8.72
CA VAL A 274 -6.62 15.18 -7.42
C VAL A 274 -8.15 15.26 -7.33
N GLY A 275 -8.74 16.36 -7.83
CA GLY A 275 -10.20 16.49 -7.98
C GLY A 275 -10.80 15.37 -8.83
N GLN A 276 -10.18 15.06 -9.97
CA GLN A 276 -10.63 13.97 -10.85
C GLN A 276 -10.56 12.59 -10.16
N TYR A 277 -9.53 12.31 -9.33
CA TYR A 277 -9.46 11.08 -8.52
C TYR A 277 -10.58 11.03 -7.46
N ARG A 278 -10.86 12.15 -6.77
CA ARG A 278 -11.99 12.24 -5.84
C ARG A 278 -13.31 11.93 -6.57
N ASP A 279 -13.53 12.52 -7.72
CA ASP A 279 -14.75 12.35 -8.52
C ASP A 279 -14.85 10.96 -9.17
N ALA A 280 -13.71 10.25 -9.30
CA ALA A 280 -13.66 8.84 -9.65
C ALA A 280 -14.01 7.90 -8.48
N GLY A 281 -14.16 8.43 -7.25
CA GLY A 281 -14.54 7.68 -6.06
C GLY A 281 -13.40 7.29 -5.15
N VAL A 282 -12.19 7.85 -5.32
CA VAL A 282 -11.06 7.63 -4.41
C VAL A 282 -11.34 8.31 -3.07
N GLN A 283 -11.25 7.54 -1.99
CA GLN A 283 -11.44 8.00 -0.62
C GLN A 283 -10.12 8.26 0.11
N LEU A 284 -9.08 7.50 -0.23
CA LEU A 284 -7.70 7.71 0.22
C LEU A 284 -6.76 7.74 -0.99
N LEU A 285 -6.20 8.90 -1.27
CA LEU A 285 -5.16 9.08 -2.28
C LEU A 285 -3.79 8.92 -1.63
N ILE A 286 -3.06 7.88 -2.02
CA ILE A 286 -1.75 7.56 -1.49
C ILE A 286 -0.71 8.12 -2.46
N SER A 287 0.06 9.11 -2.03
CA SER A 287 1.06 9.77 -2.84
C SER A 287 2.46 9.24 -2.57
N SER A 288 3.24 9.05 -3.60
CA SER A 288 4.69 8.95 -3.47
C SER A 288 5.35 10.15 -4.11
N ALA A 289 6.33 10.77 -3.44
CA ALA A 289 7.16 11.77 -4.06
C ALA A 289 8.24 11.08 -4.90
N TYR A 290 8.33 11.42 -6.17
CA TYR A 290 9.34 10.87 -7.05
C TYR A 290 10.74 11.15 -6.48
N ARG A 291 11.57 10.11 -6.34
CA ARG A 291 12.92 10.18 -5.74
C ARG A 291 12.98 10.88 -4.37
N ASN A 292 11.96 10.67 -3.53
CA ASN A 292 11.85 11.28 -2.20
C ASN A 292 11.91 12.82 -2.20
N ASP A 293 11.44 13.49 -3.27
CA ASP A 293 11.43 14.96 -3.34
C ASP A 293 10.52 15.55 -2.26
N THR A 294 11.12 16.12 -1.22
CA THR A 294 10.40 16.65 -0.04
C THR A 294 9.52 17.84 -0.40
N GLU A 295 9.97 18.72 -1.28
CA GLU A 295 9.19 19.88 -1.75
C GLU A 295 7.85 19.46 -2.38
N THR A 296 7.80 18.32 -3.10
CA THR A 296 6.54 17.75 -3.62
C THR A 296 5.57 17.42 -2.48
N LEU A 297 6.05 16.82 -1.38
CA LEU A 297 5.19 16.51 -0.24
C LEU A 297 4.74 17.76 0.53
N GLU A 298 5.63 18.73 0.67
CA GLU A 298 5.34 20.02 1.31
C GLU A 298 4.24 20.77 0.55
N LEU A 299 4.36 20.88 -0.78
CA LEU A 299 3.35 21.51 -1.63
C LEU A 299 2.02 20.76 -1.62
N LEU A 300 2.06 19.42 -1.60
CA LEU A 300 0.83 18.61 -1.42
C LEU A 300 0.13 18.95 -0.11
N ALA A 301 0.88 18.99 1.00
CA ALA A 301 0.32 19.24 2.32
C ALA A 301 -0.22 20.67 2.47
N ALA A 302 0.54 21.66 2.00
CA ALA A 302 0.22 23.06 2.22
C ALA A 302 -0.81 23.61 1.22
N ASP A 303 -0.71 23.23 -0.06
CA ASP A 303 -1.41 23.92 -1.13
C ASP A 303 -2.50 23.07 -1.83
N VAL A 304 -2.41 21.72 -1.74
CA VAL A 304 -3.39 20.83 -2.40
C VAL A 304 -4.37 20.23 -1.41
N MET A 305 -3.89 19.56 -0.35
CA MET A 305 -4.74 18.83 0.60
C MET A 305 -5.84 19.67 1.24
N PRO A 306 -5.62 20.95 1.61
CA PRO A 306 -6.68 21.77 2.22
C PRO A 306 -7.94 21.90 1.36
N GLY A 307 -7.79 21.90 0.03
CA GLY A 307 -8.92 21.95 -0.90
C GLY A 307 -9.81 20.69 -0.91
N PHE A 308 -9.41 19.63 -0.22
CA PHE A 308 -10.12 18.34 -0.16
C PHE A 308 -10.44 17.89 1.27
N ALA A 309 -10.12 18.72 2.27
CA ALA A 309 -10.50 18.49 3.67
C ALA A 309 -12.01 18.72 3.79
N GLY A 310 -12.75 17.64 4.11
CA GLY A 310 -14.21 17.67 4.26
C GLY A 310 -14.70 16.33 4.77
#